data_c51b689c474b8019626a55ca6a57899c
#
_entry.id   c51b689c474b8019626a55ca6a57899c
#
_cell.length_a   1.000
_cell.length_b   1.000
_cell.length_c   1.000
_cell.angle_alpha   90.00
_cell.angle_beta   90.00
_cell.angle_gamma   90.00
#
_symmetry.space_group_name_H-M   'P 1'
#
loop_
_entity.id
_entity.type
_entity.pdbx_description
1 polymer ?
#
loop_
_entity_poly.entity_id
_entity_poly.type
_entity_poly.pdbx_seq_one_letter_code
_entity_poly.pdbx_strand_id
1 'polypeptide(L)'
;EELIINIGLERIVSAKFFTESILNNSLPENSVCLTFDDNLKCQFDIALPVLKKFGITALWNINTASLTDRLDPMEIYRHYRSNGFPNLDEFYDCFLNHLKNKELSNKLEIHLSNFNPKKYLSEHSVYSDNDRIFRFVRDHVLTSSEYFNAMDELIYEDKNYNVSNVAKKLWMKDDDIQHLIDQGHLIGLHTHNHPTKIELLSEKEQRSEYTTNKNVIQNRFGLSCIAMSHPSGSYNAFTLKLIKSLGVKVGFRADPHKQKYSLLELPRYDHAEILSFKDP
;
A
#
# COMPACT_ATOMS: atom_id res chain seq x y z
N GLU A 1 -13.95 -7.09 -11.02
CA GLU A 1 -14.56 -8.29 -11.59
C GLU A 1 -13.61 -8.95 -12.61
N GLU A 2 -13.08 -8.21 -13.56
CA GLU A 2 -12.15 -8.71 -14.59
C GLU A 2 -10.97 -9.48 -13.99
N LEU A 3 -10.35 -8.97 -12.93
CA LEU A 3 -9.28 -9.66 -12.21
C LEU A 3 -9.69 -11.07 -11.74
N ILE A 4 -10.89 -11.21 -11.17
CA ILE A 4 -11.41 -12.49 -10.68
C ILE A 4 -11.62 -13.47 -11.83
N ILE A 5 -12.12 -12.97 -12.95
CA ILE A 5 -12.34 -13.77 -14.16
C ILE A 5 -10.99 -14.24 -14.75
N ASN A 6 -10.01 -13.37 -14.82
CA ASN A 6 -8.68 -13.68 -15.37
C ASN A 6 -7.89 -14.67 -14.49
N ILE A 7 -8.05 -14.60 -13.16
CA ILE A 7 -7.43 -15.56 -12.24
C ILE A 7 -8.12 -16.94 -12.34
N GLY A 8 -9.43 -16.97 -12.57
CA GLY A 8 -10.29 -18.15 -12.43
C GLY A 8 -10.81 -18.27 -11.00
N LEU A 9 -12.13 -18.25 -10.85
CA LEU A 9 -12.79 -18.26 -9.53
C LEU A 9 -12.43 -19.52 -8.72
N GLU A 10 -12.26 -20.65 -9.40
CA GLU A 10 -11.90 -21.94 -8.80
C GLU A 10 -10.52 -21.96 -8.14
N ARG A 11 -9.64 -21.03 -8.53
CA ARG A 11 -8.30 -20.87 -7.96
C ARG A 11 -8.30 -19.95 -6.74
N ILE A 12 -9.33 -19.10 -6.59
CA ILE A 12 -9.39 -18.13 -5.51
C ILE A 12 -9.95 -18.81 -4.26
N VAL A 13 -9.12 -18.91 -3.25
CA VAL A 13 -9.49 -19.48 -1.96
C VAL A 13 -9.69 -18.40 -0.90
N SER A 14 -10.46 -18.70 0.15
CA SER A 14 -10.65 -17.77 1.26
C SER A 14 -9.32 -17.48 1.96
N ALA A 15 -9.14 -16.28 2.50
CA ALA A 15 -7.93 -15.89 3.20
C ALA A 15 -7.64 -16.80 4.42
N LYS A 16 -8.69 -17.24 5.11
CA LYS A 16 -8.57 -18.19 6.22
C LYS A 16 -8.04 -19.53 5.75
N PHE A 17 -8.66 -20.11 4.71
CA PHE A 17 -8.24 -21.40 4.14
C PHE A 17 -6.80 -21.32 3.62
N PHE A 18 -6.44 -20.25 2.89
CA PHE A 18 -5.07 -20.05 2.40
C PHE A 18 -4.06 -20.06 3.54
N THR A 19 -4.32 -19.26 4.58
CA THR A 19 -3.41 -19.11 5.72
C THR A 19 -3.26 -20.43 6.50
N GLU A 20 -4.34 -21.15 6.76
CA GLU A 20 -4.32 -22.43 7.45
C GLU A 20 -3.61 -23.51 6.62
N SER A 21 -3.93 -23.60 5.34
CA SER A 21 -3.40 -24.63 4.44
C SER A 21 -1.92 -24.45 4.18
N ILE A 22 -1.42 -23.22 4.01
CA ILE A 22 0.01 -22.99 3.79
C ILE A 22 0.84 -23.32 5.04
N LEU A 23 0.28 -23.09 6.25
CA LEU A 23 0.92 -23.46 7.51
C LEU A 23 1.01 -24.98 7.70
N ASN A 24 0.07 -25.72 7.13
CA ASN A 24 0.00 -27.18 7.21
C ASN A 24 0.61 -27.90 6.00
N ASN A 25 1.26 -27.16 5.06
CA ASN A 25 1.78 -27.69 3.80
C ASN A 25 0.71 -28.45 2.98
N SER A 26 -0.53 -27.99 3.02
CA SER A 26 -1.68 -28.62 2.33
C SER A 26 -2.39 -27.67 1.35
N LEU A 27 -1.77 -26.52 1.06
CA LEU A 27 -2.34 -25.56 0.10
C LEU A 27 -2.32 -26.20 -1.31
N PRO A 28 -3.48 -26.29 -1.98
CA PRO A 28 -3.54 -26.80 -3.36
C PRO A 28 -2.69 -25.94 -4.31
N GLU A 29 -2.10 -26.58 -5.30
CA GLU A 29 -1.32 -25.87 -6.33
C GLU A 29 -2.19 -24.83 -7.04
N ASN A 30 -1.56 -23.74 -7.45
CA ASN A 30 -2.22 -22.61 -8.11
C ASN A 30 -3.31 -21.89 -7.30
N SER A 31 -3.40 -22.12 -5.98
CA SER A 31 -4.32 -21.39 -5.11
C SER A 31 -3.91 -19.92 -4.99
N VAL A 32 -4.88 -19.02 -5.09
CA VAL A 32 -4.70 -17.57 -5.00
C VAL A 32 -5.50 -17.02 -3.82
N CYS A 33 -4.89 -16.15 -3.02
CA CYS A 33 -5.56 -15.38 -1.98
C CYS A 33 -5.56 -13.90 -2.35
N LEU A 34 -6.72 -13.26 -2.31
CA LEU A 34 -6.81 -11.81 -2.53
C LEU A 34 -6.44 -11.07 -1.25
N THR A 35 -5.66 -10.01 -1.40
CA THR A 35 -5.20 -9.18 -0.27
C THR A 35 -5.42 -7.70 -0.57
N PHE A 36 -5.70 -6.92 0.47
CA PHE A 36 -5.83 -5.47 0.44
C PHE A 36 -4.95 -4.86 1.53
N ASP A 37 -4.32 -3.73 1.26
CA ASP A 37 -3.43 -3.02 2.18
C ASP A 37 -3.94 -1.58 2.44
N ASP A 38 -3.37 -0.89 3.43
CA ASP A 38 -3.49 0.56 3.68
C ASP A 38 -4.79 1.04 4.33
N ASN A 39 -5.72 0.17 4.70
CA ASN A 39 -6.96 0.55 5.38
C ASN A 39 -7.86 1.53 4.58
N LEU A 40 -7.82 1.51 3.25
CA LEU A 40 -8.50 2.50 2.42
C LEU A 40 -10.00 2.24 2.30
N LYS A 41 -10.81 3.29 2.53
CA LYS A 41 -12.27 3.22 2.44
C LYS A 41 -12.77 2.85 1.03
N CYS A 42 -12.09 3.30 -0.02
CA CYS A 42 -12.44 2.94 -1.40
C CYS A 42 -12.36 1.43 -1.67
N GLN A 43 -11.46 0.71 -1.02
CA GLN A 43 -11.39 -0.74 -1.11
C GLN A 43 -12.64 -1.38 -0.51
N PHE A 44 -13.09 -0.90 0.65
CA PHE A 44 -14.33 -1.34 1.28
C PHE A 44 -15.55 -1.02 0.40
N ASP A 45 -15.67 0.21 -0.07
CA ASP A 45 -16.84 0.65 -0.82
C ASP A 45 -16.96 0.03 -2.22
N ILE A 46 -15.83 -0.28 -2.87
CA ILE A 46 -15.79 -0.76 -4.26
C ILE A 46 -15.49 -2.26 -4.35
N ALA A 47 -14.46 -2.75 -3.64
CA ALA A 47 -14.07 -4.14 -3.78
C ALA A 47 -14.94 -5.09 -2.96
N LEU A 48 -15.35 -4.73 -1.74
CA LEU A 48 -16.16 -5.62 -0.90
C LEU A 48 -17.49 -6.07 -1.55
N PRO A 49 -18.28 -5.20 -2.22
CA PRO A 49 -19.47 -5.65 -2.94
C PRO A 49 -19.16 -6.67 -4.03
N VAL A 50 -18.03 -6.52 -4.72
CA VAL A 50 -17.58 -7.48 -5.73
C VAL A 50 -17.20 -8.82 -5.09
N LEU A 51 -16.39 -8.79 -4.02
CA LEU A 51 -16.03 -10.00 -3.29
C LEU A 51 -17.27 -10.76 -2.80
N LYS A 52 -18.26 -10.04 -2.26
CA LYS A 52 -19.53 -10.61 -1.81
C LYS A 52 -20.31 -11.27 -2.96
N LYS A 53 -20.35 -10.63 -4.13
CA LYS A 53 -21.01 -11.18 -5.34
C LYS A 53 -20.42 -12.54 -5.73
N PHE A 54 -19.11 -12.71 -5.58
CA PHE A 54 -18.40 -13.95 -5.93
C PHE A 54 -18.20 -14.91 -4.75
N GLY A 55 -18.69 -14.59 -3.55
CA GLY A 55 -18.51 -15.42 -2.35
C GLY A 55 -17.06 -15.52 -1.86
N ILE A 56 -16.24 -14.52 -2.14
CA ILE A 56 -14.80 -14.48 -1.81
C ILE A 56 -14.59 -13.74 -0.49
N THR A 57 -13.79 -14.32 0.42
CA THR A 57 -13.22 -13.59 1.56
C THR A 57 -11.73 -13.37 1.38
N ALA A 58 -11.26 -12.16 1.66
CA ALA A 58 -9.89 -11.70 1.44
C ALA A 58 -9.14 -11.43 2.76
N LEU A 59 -7.82 -11.23 2.67
CA LEU A 59 -7.00 -10.70 3.75
C LEU A 59 -6.90 -9.18 3.62
N TRP A 60 -7.20 -8.46 4.70
CA TRP A 60 -7.11 -7.01 4.79
C TRP A 60 -6.03 -6.63 5.79
N ASN A 61 -4.91 -6.11 5.28
CA ASN A 61 -3.78 -5.70 6.11
C ASN A 61 -3.95 -4.22 6.48
N ILE A 62 -4.14 -3.96 7.76
CA ILE A 62 -4.58 -2.67 8.27
C ILE A 62 -3.39 -1.93 8.89
N ASN A 63 -3.05 -0.76 8.34
CA ASN A 63 -2.27 0.23 9.07
C ASN A 63 -3.19 0.97 10.04
N THR A 64 -2.70 1.33 11.22
CA THR A 64 -3.58 1.77 12.30
C THR A 64 -3.44 3.23 12.70
N ALA A 65 -2.58 4.01 12.06
CA ALA A 65 -2.45 5.44 12.36
C ALA A 65 -3.78 6.18 12.15
N SER A 66 -4.47 5.89 11.04
CA SER A 66 -5.77 6.48 10.69
C SER A 66 -6.90 6.17 11.69
N LEU A 67 -6.74 5.12 12.50
CA LEU A 67 -7.67 4.77 13.57
C LEU A 67 -7.37 5.53 14.88
N THR A 68 -6.26 6.27 14.97
CA THR A 68 -5.77 6.95 16.18
C THR A 68 -5.56 8.46 15.96
N ASP A 69 -6.42 9.13 15.25
CA ASP A 69 -6.38 10.58 14.96
C ASP A 69 -5.10 11.06 14.24
N ARG A 70 -4.27 10.13 13.76
CA ARG A 70 -3.06 10.44 13.01
C ARG A 70 -3.25 10.09 11.54
N LEU A 71 -3.17 11.10 10.68
CA LEU A 71 -3.31 10.91 9.23
C LEU A 71 -1.99 10.44 8.61
N ASP A 72 -2.07 9.54 7.64
CA ASP A 72 -0.95 9.24 6.75
C ASP A 72 -0.87 10.32 5.65
N PRO A 73 0.16 11.18 5.65
CA PRO A 73 0.27 12.25 4.68
C PRO A 73 0.39 11.70 3.25
N MET A 74 1.00 10.53 3.05
CA MET A 74 1.17 9.96 1.71
C MET A 74 -0.17 9.64 1.03
N GLU A 75 -1.17 9.14 1.78
CA GLU A 75 -2.50 8.88 1.23
C GLU A 75 -3.27 10.16 0.91
N ILE A 76 -3.09 11.20 1.73
CA ILE A 76 -3.62 12.55 1.42
C ILE A 76 -2.99 13.08 0.12
N TYR A 77 -1.67 12.94 -0.05
CA TYR A 77 -0.98 13.39 -1.27
C TYR A 77 -1.39 12.58 -2.50
N ARG A 78 -1.58 11.26 -2.36
CA ARG A 78 -2.12 10.41 -3.43
C ARG A 78 -3.53 10.84 -3.83
N HIS A 79 -4.39 11.09 -2.85
CA HIS A 79 -5.74 11.58 -3.10
C HIS A 79 -5.72 12.96 -3.77
N TYR A 80 -4.90 13.90 -3.29
CA TYR A 80 -4.76 15.24 -3.89
C TYR A 80 -4.32 15.15 -5.35
N ARG A 81 -3.28 14.36 -5.64
CA ARG A 81 -2.79 14.13 -7.00
C ARG A 81 -3.90 13.62 -7.93
N SER A 82 -4.74 12.72 -7.44
CA SER A 82 -5.72 12.03 -8.29
C SER A 82 -7.08 12.76 -8.38
N ASN A 83 -7.39 13.64 -7.42
CA ASN A 83 -8.72 14.24 -7.29
C ASN A 83 -8.69 15.77 -7.13
N GLY A 84 -7.54 16.37 -6.89
CA GLY A 84 -7.36 17.82 -6.78
C GLY A 84 -7.24 18.52 -8.15
N PHE A 85 -7.09 17.76 -9.22
CA PHE A 85 -6.86 18.27 -10.57
C PHE A 85 -7.80 17.59 -11.58
N PRO A 86 -8.12 18.24 -12.71
CA PRO A 86 -8.92 17.64 -13.78
C PRO A 86 -8.29 16.36 -14.38
N ASN A 87 -6.97 16.30 -14.40
CA ASN A 87 -6.20 15.14 -14.85
C ASN A 87 -4.81 15.12 -14.18
N LEU A 88 -4.11 13.98 -14.28
CA LEU A 88 -2.79 13.80 -13.67
C LEU A 88 -1.70 14.70 -14.28
N ASP A 89 -1.77 15.03 -15.56
CA ASP A 89 -0.76 15.87 -16.21
C ASP A 89 -0.80 17.29 -15.65
N GLU A 90 -1.97 17.84 -15.36
CA GLU A 90 -2.09 19.15 -14.71
C GLU A 90 -1.49 19.14 -13.28
N PHE A 91 -1.64 18.05 -12.54
CA PHE A 91 -0.95 17.91 -11.27
C PHE A 91 0.57 17.88 -11.46
N TYR A 92 1.09 17.12 -12.43
CA TYR A 92 2.55 17.02 -12.62
C TYR A 92 3.13 18.36 -13.05
N ASP A 93 2.46 19.09 -13.91
CA ASP A 93 2.89 20.44 -14.31
C ASP A 93 2.85 21.41 -13.13
N CYS A 94 1.80 21.39 -12.32
CA CYS A 94 1.67 22.21 -11.13
C CYS A 94 2.81 21.90 -10.13
N PHE A 95 3.03 20.64 -9.83
CA PHE A 95 4.08 20.19 -8.91
C PHE A 95 5.47 20.60 -9.38
N LEU A 96 5.82 20.34 -10.64
CA LEU A 96 7.14 20.70 -11.18
C LEU A 96 7.35 22.20 -11.23
N ASN A 97 6.32 22.98 -11.61
CA ASN A 97 6.40 24.44 -11.60
C ASN A 97 6.53 25.00 -10.18
N HIS A 98 5.84 24.43 -9.19
CA HIS A 98 6.00 24.80 -7.80
C HIS A 98 7.46 24.62 -7.32
N LEU A 99 8.09 23.48 -7.65
CA LEU A 99 9.49 23.24 -7.31
C LEU A 99 10.46 24.18 -8.03
N LYS A 100 10.21 24.52 -9.30
CA LYS A 100 11.05 25.46 -10.08
C LYS A 100 11.00 26.88 -9.53
N ASN A 101 9.93 27.29 -8.90
CA ASN A 101 9.76 28.59 -8.27
C ASN A 101 10.39 28.68 -6.87
N LYS A 102 11.07 27.63 -6.41
CA LYS A 102 11.74 27.52 -5.11
C LYS A 102 13.26 27.38 -5.28
N GLU A 103 13.97 27.33 -4.18
CA GLU A 103 15.42 27.08 -4.14
C GLU A 103 15.82 25.72 -4.76
N LEU A 104 14.85 24.87 -5.04
CA LEU A 104 15.04 23.54 -5.65
C LEU A 104 15.25 23.57 -7.16
N SER A 105 15.07 24.73 -7.83
CA SER A 105 15.18 24.86 -9.29
C SER A 105 16.50 24.32 -9.84
N ASN A 106 17.63 24.74 -9.27
CA ASN A 106 18.96 24.28 -9.70
C ASN A 106 19.14 22.77 -9.50
N LYS A 107 18.61 22.23 -8.40
CA LYS A 107 18.65 20.80 -8.10
C LYS A 107 17.89 19.99 -9.14
N LEU A 108 16.71 20.47 -9.53
CA LEU A 108 15.90 19.84 -10.57
C LEU A 108 16.61 19.88 -11.94
N GLU A 109 17.12 21.03 -12.34
CA GLU A 109 17.80 21.21 -13.63
C GLU A 109 19.00 20.26 -13.76
N ILE A 110 19.86 20.16 -12.74
CA ILE A 110 21.01 19.27 -12.73
C ILE A 110 20.59 17.80 -12.93
N HIS A 111 19.54 17.34 -12.24
CA HIS A 111 19.13 15.94 -12.29
C HIS A 111 18.29 15.60 -13.53
N LEU A 112 17.52 16.54 -14.05
CA LEU A 112 16.66 16.32 -15.22
C LEU A 112 17.38 16.54 -16.55
N SER A 113 18.51 17.27 -16.60
CA SER A 113 19.25 17.55 -17.84
C SER A 113 19.66 16.29 -18.62
N ASN A 114 19.96 15.20 -17.93
CA ASN A 114 20.35 13.92 -18.53
C ASN A 114 19.36 12.79 -18.25
N PHE A 115 18.17 13.11 -17.69
CA PHE A 115 17.17 12.11 -17.36
C PHE A 115 16.34 11.74 -18.60
N ASN A 116 16.22 10.43 -18.84
CA ASN A 116 15.37 9.91 -19.91
C ASN A 116 14.17 9.14 -19.31
N PRO A 117 12.96 9.72 -19.32
CA PRO A 117 11.79 9.08 -18.72
C PRO A 117 11.44 7.73 -19.37
N LYS A 118 11.75 7.54 -20.65
CA LYS A 118 11.47 6.27 -21.35
C LYS A 118 12.32 5.09 -20.88
N LYS A 119 13.44 5.37 -20.19
CA LYS A 119 14.32 4.34 -19.62
C LYS A 119 14.03 4.06 -18.14
N TYR A 120 13.43 5.01 -17.44
CA TYR A 120 13.13 4.87 -16.02
C TYR A 120 11.77 4.19 -15.85
N LEU A 121 11.71 3.11 -15.05
CA LEU A 121 10.51 2.29 -14.84
C LEU A 121 9.87 1.84 -16.17
N SER A 122 10.73 1.45 -17.13
CA SER A 122 10.30 1.08 -18.50
C SER A 122 9.46 -0.21 -18.52
N GLU A 123 9.58 -1.05 -17.51
CA GLU A 123 8.78 -2.26 -17.28
C GLU A 123 7.31 -1.95 -16.93
N HIS A 124 7.03 -0.75 -16.46
CA HIS A 124 5.66 -0.30 -16.14
C HIS A 124 5.05 0.46 -17.32
N SER A 125 4.39 -0.25 -18.22
CA SER A 125 3.80 0.32 -19.44
C SER A 125 2.68 1.34 -19.18
N VAL A 126 2.07 1.31 -18.01
CA VAL A 126 0.97 2.21 -17.60
C VAL A 126 1.44 3.62 -17.21
N TYR A 127 2.74 3.83 -16.99
CA TYR A 127 3.27 5.13 -16.59
C TYR A 127 3.55 6.01 -17.80
N SER A 128 2.97 7.22 -17.81
CA SER A 128 3.33 8.28 -18.77
C SER A 128 4.73 8.80 -18.51
N ASP A 129 5.30 9.55 -19.46
CA ASP A 129 6.60 10.20 -19.26
C ASP A 129 6.54 11.20 -18.10
N ASN A 130 5.44 11.93 -17.92
CA ASN A 130 5.23 12.86 -16.81
C ASN A 130 5.15 12.13 -15.46
N ASP A 131 4.48 10.98 -15.39
CA ASP A 131 4.43 10.14 -14.18
C ASP A 131 5.85 9.66 -13.80
N ARG A 132 6.64 9.25 -14.79
CA ARG A 132 8.03 8.82 -14.58
C ARG A 132 8.94 9.96 -14.11
N ILE A 133 8.78 11.16 -14.69
CA ILE A 133 9.50 12.36 -14.23
C ILE A 133 9.11 12.67 -12.77
N PHE A 134 7.82 12.71 -12.46
CA PHE A 134 7.35 12.95 -11.09
C PHE A 134 7.92 11.94 -10.10
N ARG A 135 7.88 10.64 -10.41
CA ARG A 135 8.43 9.57 -9.56
C ARG A 135 9.93 9.70 -9.38
N PHE A 136 10.65 9.98 -10.48
CA PHE A 136 12.09 10.19 -10.40
C PHE A 136 12.44 11.39 -9.50
N VAL A 137 11.75 12.50 -9.66
CA VAL A 137 11.94 13.70 -8.82
C VAL A 137 11.66 13.38 -7.36
N ARG A 138 10.53 12.75 -7.07
CA ARG A 138 10.15 12.36 -5.70
C ARG A 138 11.16 11.41 -5.04
N ASP A 139 11.62 10.39 -5.77
CA ASP A 139 12.35 9.26 -5.19
C ASP A 139 13.87 9.44 -5.21
N HIS A 140 14.40 10.26 -6.14
CA HIS A 140 15.85 10.40 -6.37
C HIS A 140 16.38 11.82 -6.31
N VAL A 141 15.53 12.83 -6.49
CA VAL A 141 15.96 14.24 -6.45
C VAL A 141 15.64 14.85 -5.10
N LEU A 142 14.43 14.69 -4.60
CA LEU A 142 13.99 15.29 -3.34
C LEU A 142 14.34 14.39 -2.15
N THR A 143 14.63 15.01 -1.02
CA THR A 143 14.52 14.33 0.28
C THR A 143 13.04 14.16 0.64
N SER A 144 12.74 13.25 1.57
CA SER A 144 11.36 13.07 2.05
C SER A 144 10.78 14.38 2.61
N SER A 145 11.59 15.16 3.32
CA SER A 145 11.15 16.45 3.88
C SER A 145 10.85 17.47 2.78
N GLU A 146 11.70 17.57 1.75
CA GLU A 146 11.45 18.48 0.61
C GLU A 146 10.17 18.10 -0.14
N TYR A 147 9.93 16.79 -0.34
CA TYR A 147 8.70 16.31 -0.98
C TYR A 147 7.47 16.63 -0.14
N PHE A 148 7.50 16.34 1.17
CA PHE A 148 6.39 16.59 2.06
C PHE A 148 6.07 18.09 2.14
N ASN A 149 7.08 18.94 2.30
CA ASN A 149 6.90 20.38 2.33
C ASN A 149 6.27 20.90 1.03
N ALA A 150 6.74 20.43 -0.14
CA ALA A 150 6.17 20.84 -1.42
C ALA A 150 4.69 20.42 -1.58
N MET A 151 4.35 19.21 -1.15
CA MET A 151 2.96 18.73 -1.20
C MET A 151 2.05 19.47 -0.20
N ASP A 152 2.55 19.73 1.00
CA ASP A 152 1.81 20.48 2.02
C ASP A 152 1.53 21.92 1.57
N GLU A 153 2.52 22.58 0.96
CA GLU A 153 2.38 23.93 0.42
C GLU A 153 1.34 23.97 -0.72
N LEU A 154 1.42 23.03 -1.69
CA LEU A 154 0.45 22.93 -2.79
C LEU A 154 -0.98 22.75 -2.27
N ILE A 155 -1.16 21.85 -1.31
CA ILE A 155 -2.47 21.59 -0.69
C ILE A 155 -2.96 22.81 0.08
N TYR A 156 -2.07 23.52 0.79
CA TYR A 156 -2.41 24.72 1.55
C TYR A 156 -2.84 25.88 0.63
N GLU A 157 -2.19 26.02 -0.52
CA GLU A 157 -2.49 27.04 -1.54
C GLU A 157 -3.83 26.77 -2.25
N ASP A 158 -4.21 25.50 -2.40
CA ASP A 158 -5.47 25.10 -3.04
C ASP A 158 -6.66 25.30 -2.08
N LYS A 159 -7.36 26.40 -2.24
CA LYS A 159 -8.54 26.74 -1.41
C LYS A 159 -9.74 25.82 -1.64
N ASN A 160 -9.75 25.05 -2.72
CA ASN A 160 -10.83 24.12 -3.04
C ASN A 160 -10.61 22.73 -2.41
N TYR A 161 -9.38 22.41 -1.99
CA TYR A 161 -9.06 21.13 -1.41
C TYR A 161 -9.12 21.17 0.12
N ASN A 162 -10.02 20.39 0.71
CA ASN A 162 -10.21 20.35 2.16
C ASN A 162 -9.72 19.02 2.75
N VAL A 163 -8.51 19.03 3.29
CA VAL A 163 -7.86 17.86 3.91
C VAL A 163 -8.74 17.18 4.96
N SER A 164 -9.39 17.96 5.83
CA SER A 164 -10.22 17.40 6.92
C SER A 164 -11.44 16.65 6.39
N ASN A 165 -12.04 17.13 5.30
CA ASN A 165 -13.17 16.46 4.66
C ASN A 165 -12.72 15.19 3.91
N VAL A 166 -11.57 15.23 3.28
CA VAL A 166 -10.96 14.05 2.59
C VAL A 166 -10.60 12.99 3.62
N ALA A 167 -9.91 13.37 4.69
CA ALA A 167 -9.49 12.45 5.74
C ALA A 167 -10.65 11.65 6.35
N LYS A 168 -11.81 12.27 6.52
CA LYS A 168 -13.01 11.59 7.03
C LYS A 168 -13.53 10.46 6.14
N LYS A 169 -13.16 10.45 4.86
CA LYS A 169 -13.66 9.53 3.83
C LYS A 169 -12.58 8.61 3.26
N LEU A 170 -11.32 8.85 3.59
CA LEU A 170 -10.20 8.16 2.96
C LEU A 170 -9.94 6.77 3.55
N TRP A 171 -10.14 6.61 4.86
CA TRP A 171 -9.88 5.35 5.56
C TRP A 171 -11.13 4.71 6.11
N MET A 172 -11.10 3.37 6.18
CA MET A 172 -12.08 2.59 6.93
C MET A 172 -12.05 2.99 8.41
N LYS A 173 -13.24 2.94 9.03
CA LYS A 173 -13.43 3.14 10.47
C LYS A 173 -13.64 1.82 11.17
N ASP A 174 -13.74 1.84 12.49
CA ASP A 174 -13.95 0.66 13.32
C ASP A 174 -15.15 -0.17 12.86
N ASP A 175 -16.28 0.47 12.52
CA ASP A 175 -17.48 -0.21 12.04
C ASP A 175 -17.26 -0.91 10.69
N ASP A 176 -16.48 -0.32 9.78
CA ASP A 176 -16.15 -0.93 8.49
C ASP A 176 -15.29 -2.18 8.68
N ILE A 177 -14.27 -2.07 9.56
CA ILE A 177 -13.38 -3.19 9.87
C ILE A 177 -14.15 -4.30 10.60
N GLN A 178 -15.03 -3.95 11.56
CA GLN A 178 -15.88 -4.92 12.22
C GLN A 178 -16.79 -5.63 11.23
N HIS A 179 -17.35 -4.90 10.25
CA HIS A 179 -18.14 -5.51 9.19
C HIS A 179 -17.34 -6.52 8.35
N LEU A 180 -16.07 -6.22 8.02
CA LEU A 180 -15.20 -7.20 7.34
C LEU A 180 -15.02 -8.48 8.18
N ILE A 181 -14.79 -8.33 9.48
CA ILE A 181 -14.64 -9.45 10.41
C ILE A 181 -15.90 -10.31 10.43
N ASP A 182 -17.06 -9.67 10.57
CA ASP A 182 -18.37 -10.36 10.64
C ASP A 182 -18.72 -11.10 9.34
N GLN A 183 -18.20 -10.63 8.20
CA GLN A 183 -18.32 -11.30 6.89
C GLN A 183 -17.27 -12.39 6.66
N GLY A 184 -16.42 -12.70 7.65
CA GLY A 184 -15.43 -13.76 7.58
C GLY A 184 -14.13 -13.41 6.84
N HIS A 185 -13.88 -12.13 6.55
CA HIS A 185 -12.60 -11.68 6.05
C HIS A 185 -11.53 -11.80 7.14
N LEU A 186 -10.28 -11.99 6.74
CA LEU A 186 -9.15 -12.03 7.66
C LEU A 186 -8.52 -10.65 7.78
N ILE A 187 -8.21 -10.23 9.00
CA ILE A 187 -7.49 -8.97 9.26
C ILE A 187 -6.02 -9.30 9.55
N GLY A 188 -5.13 -8.57 8.88
CA GLY A 188 -3.68 -8.68 9.04
C GLY A 188 -3.03 -7.38 9.49
N LEU A 189 -1.76 -7.47 9.90
CA LEU A 189 -0.95 -6.32 10.29
C LEU A 189 -0.35 -5.61 9.08
N HIS A 190 -0.22 -4.27 9.16
CA HIS A 190 0.46 -3.45 8.13
C HIS A 190 1.22 -2.27 8.74
N THR A 191 1.82 -2.44 9.92
CA THR A 191 2.45 -1.41 10.74
C THR A 191 1.50 -0.31 11.22
N HIS A 192 1.99 0.60 12.04
CA HIS A 192 1.16 1.70 12.55
C HIS A 192 1.13 2.87 11.56
N ASN A 193 2.30 3.43 11.22
CA ASN A 193 2.43 4.63 10.40
C ASN A 193 2.77 4.38 8.93
N HIS A 194 2.81 3.13 8.48
CA HIS A 194 3.14 2.75 7.11
C HIS A 194 4.50 3.31 6.60
N PRO A 195 5.63 3.10 7.30
CA PRO A 195 6.93 3.57 6.81
C PRO A 195 7.34 2.81 5.55
N THR A 196 7.60 3.53 4.47
CA THR A 196 7.92 2.94 3.15
C THR A 196 9.30 2.28 3.08
N LYS A 197 10.20 2.59 4.04
CA LYS A 197 11.55 2.05 4.17
C LYS A 197 11.81 1.59 5.60
N ILE A 198 11.01 0.64 6.08
CA ILE A 198 11.09 0.17 7.48
C ILE A 198 12.44 -0.47 7.79
N GLU A 199 13.12 -1.06 6.79
CA GLU A 199 14.45 -1.65 6.93
C GLU A 199 15.53 -0.65 7.35
N LEU A 200 15.30 0.65 7.13
CA LEU A 200 16.22 1.73 7.52
C LEU A 200 15.93 2.28 8.93
N LEU A 201 14.80 1.93 9.52
CA LEU A 201 14.47 2.33 10.89
C LEU A 201 15.29 1.55 11.91
N SER A 202 15.58 2.18 13.04
CA SER A 202 16.20 1.48 14.17
C SER A 202 15.31 0.32 14.67
N GLU A 203 15.91 -0.65 15.33
CA GLU A 203 15.17 -1.78 15.92
C GLU A 203 14.07 -1.34 16.89
N LYS A 204 14.30 -0.25 17.62
CA LYS A 204 13.32 0.35 18.54
C LYS A 204 12.12 0.89 17.78
N GLU A 205 12.35 1.60 16.68
CA GLU A 205 11.27 2.17 15.85
C GLU A 205 10.48 1.06 15.15
N GLN A 206 11.16 0.08 14.54
CA GLN A 206 10.47 -1.08 13.95
C GLN A 206 9.59 -1.80 14.97
N ARG A 207 10.11 -2.01 16.18
CA ARG A 207 9.35 -2.61 17.28
C ARG A 207 8.13 -1.77 17.65
N SER A 208 8.28 -0.46 17.73
CA SER A 208 7.18 0.46 18.01
C SER A 208 6.09 0.34 16.93
N GLU A 209 6.46 0.35 15.66
CA GLU A 209 5.55 0.26 14.51
C GLU A 209 4.67 -1.00 14.57
N TYR A 210 5.28 -2.18 14.69
CA TYR A 210 4.53 -3.44 14.69
C TYR A 210 3.78 -3.70 16.00
N THR A 211 4.36 -3.33 17.15
CA THR A 211 3.70 -3.55 18.44
C THR A 211 2.48 -2.64 18.61
N THR A 212 2.59 -1.37 18.20
CA THR A 212 1.46 -0.42 18.23
C THR A 212 0.35 -0.91 17.31
N ASN A 213 0.68 -1.29 16.07
CA ASN A 213 -0.30 -1.81 15.12
C ASN A 213 -1.06 -3.02 15.69
N LYS A 214 -0.31 -4.03 16.19
CA LYS A 214 -0.91 -5.22 16.82
C LYS A 214 -1.82 -4.86 17.99
N ASN A 215 -1.35 -3.98 18.90
CA ASN A 215 -2.11 -3.61 20.09
C ASN A 215 -3.39 -2.85 19.76
N VAL A 216 -3.36 -1.95 18.77
CA VAL A 216 -4.56 -1.23 18.32
C VAL A 216 -5.60 -2.22 17.79
N ILE A 217 -5.20 -3.15 16.92
CA ILE A 217 -6.12 -4.15 16.36
C ILE A 217 -6.66 -5.07 17.46
N GLN A 218 -5.80 -5.53 18.37
CA GLN A 218 -6.22 -6.40 19.48
C GLN A 218 -7.17 -5.69 20.44
N ASN A 219 -6.89 -4.43 20.80
CA ASN A 219 -7.72 -3.68 21.75
C ASN A 219 -9.07 -3.26 21.16
N ARG A 220 -9.13 -2.96 19.86
CA ARG A 220 -10.38 -2.53 19.22
C ARG A 220 -11.27 -3.67 18.79
N PHE A 221 -10.66 -4.75 18.27
CA PHE A 221 -11.41 -5.84 17.62
C PHE A 221 -11.24 -7.20 18.29
N GLY A 222 -10.43 -7.30 19.35
CA GLY A 222 -10.17 -8.58 20.04
C GLY A 222 -9.35 -9.57 19.24
N LEU A 223 -8.72 -9.16 18.13
CA LEU A 223 -8.05 -10.05 17.19
C LEU A 223 -6.58 -10.26 17.52
N SER A 224 -6.12 -11.52 17.36
CA SER A 224 -4.72 -11.89 17.30
C SER A 224 -4.33 -12.18 15.87
N CYS A 225 -3.79 -11.18 15.15
CA CYS A 225 -3.42 -11.34 13.74
C CYS A 225 -2.24 -12.31 13.58
N ILE A 226 -2.44 -13.32 12.75
CA ILE A 226 -1.40 -14.30 12.37
C ILE A 226 -0.82 -14.03 10.99
N ALA A 227 -1.40 -13.11 10.23
CA ALA A 227 -0.98 -12.70 8.91
C ALA A 227 -0.62 -11.21 8.87
N MET A 228 0.21 -10.82 7.91
CA MET A 228 0.60 -9.43 7.68
C MET A 228 1.07 -9.20 6.25
N SER A 229 1.20 -7.94 5.83
CA SER A 229 2.01 -7.56 4.68
C SER A 229 3.07 -6.53 5.06
N HIS A 230 4.22 -6.61 4.39
CA HIS A 230 5.31 -5.64 4.59
C HIS A 230 5.00 -4.35 3.84
N PRO A 231 4.93 -3.18 4.51
CA PRO A 231 4.72 -1.89 3.86
C PRO A 231 5.72 -1.68 2.74
N SER A 232 5.24 -1.38 1.54
CA SER A 232 6.08 -1.18 0.33
C SER A 232 7.05 -2.35 0.03
N GLY A 233 6.80 -3.54 0.57
CA GLY A 233 7.70 -4.69 0.46
C GLY A 233 9.03 -4.54 1.23
N SER A 234 9.13 -3.55 2.11
CA SER A 234 10.36 -3.21 2.86
C SER A 234 10.46 -4.01 4.16
N TYR A 235 11.58 -4.67 4.38
CA TYR A 235 11.91 -5.40 5.61
C TYR A 235 13.38 -5.82 5.64
N ASN A 236 13.90 -6.15 6.82
CA ASN A 236 15.22 -6.74 7.01
C ASN A 236 15.17 -7.97 7.94
N ALA A 237 16.32 -8.55 8.25
CA ALA A 237 16.39 -9.74 9.10
C ALA A 237 15.84 -9.51 10.53
N PHE A 238 15.99 -8.31 11.07
CA PHE A 238 15.41 -7.93 12.35
C PHE A 238 13.88 -7.87 12.27
N THR A 239 13.34 -7.27 11.21
CA THR A 239 11.90 -7.22 10.95
C THR A 239 11.28 -8.62 11.00
N LEU A 240 11.86 -9.59 10.27
CA LEU A 240 11.35 -10.96 10.25
C LEU A 240 11.38 -11.64 11.61
N LYS A 241 12.46 -11.44 12.41
CA LYS A 241 12.53 -11.95 13.78
C LYS A 241 11.47 -11.31 14.68
N LEU A 242 11.29 -10.01 14.55
CA LEU A 242 10.33 -9.24 15.34
C LEU A 242 8.90 -9.71 15.09
N ILE A 243 8.43 -9.74 13.84
CA ILE A 243 7.05 -10.11 13.51
C ILE A 243 6.75 -11.55 13.92
N LYS A 244 7.73 -12.46 13.77
CA LYS A 244 7.62 -13.83 14.29
C LYS A 244 7.43 -13.85 15.82
N SER A 245 8.19 -13.02 16.54
CA SER A 245 8.06 -12.91 18.02
C SER A 245 6.72 -12.32 18.47
N LEU A 246 6.06 -11.54 17.60
CA LEU A 246 4.73 -10.99 17.83
C LEU A 246 3.59 -11.97 17.49
N GLY A 247 3.92 -13.18 17.03
CA GLY A 247 2.95 -14.24 16.73
C GLY A 247 2.49 -14.29 15.27
N VAL A 248 3.06 -13.46 14.39
CA VAL A 248 2.80 -13.54 12.94
C VAL A 248 3.38 -14.83 12.39
N LYS A 249 2.61 -15.56 11.61
CA LYS A 249 2.97 -16.84 11.01
C LYS A 249 3.10 -16.75 9.47
N VAL A 250 2.34 -15.85 8.84
CA VAL A 250 2.32 -15.66 7.40
C VAL A 250 2.52 -14.18 7.09
N GLY A 251 3.49 -13.88 6.21
CA GLY A 251 3.80 -12.52 5.79
C GLY A 251 3.88 -12.41 4.28
N PHE A 252 3.46 -11.29 3.74
CA PHE A 252 3.44 -11.03 2.30
C PHE A 252 4.34 -9.85 1.94
N ARG A 253 5.07 -9.96 0.84
CA ARG A 253 5.89 -8.90 0.26
C ARG A 253 5.31 -8.43 -1.08
N ALA A 254 5.71 -7.26 -1.54
CA ALA A 254 5.25 -6.71 -2.81
C ALA A 254 5.96 -7.29 -4.04
N ASP A 255 7.23 -7.74 -3.89
CA ASP A 255 8.01 -8.26 -5.01
C ASP A 255 7.74 -9.76 -5.25
N PRO A 256 7.20 -10.17 -6.42
CA PRO A 256 6.94 -11.56 -6.74
C PRO A 256 8.18 -12.34 -7.19
N HIS A 257 9.27 -11.67 -7.61
CA HIS A 257 10.38 -12.29 -8.35
C HIS A 257 11.48 -12.93 -7.48
N LYS A 258 11.51 -12.67 -6.18
CA LYS A 258 12.50 -13.29 -5.29
C LYS A 258 12.23 -14.79 -5.14
N GLN A 259 13.13 -15.62 -5.61
CA GLN A 259 12.96 -17.09 -5.69
C GLN A 259 12.95 -17.82 -4.34
N LYS A 260 13.71 -17.32 -3.35
CA LYS A 260 13.77 -17.94 -2.01
C LYS A 260 13.06 -17.06 -1.01
N TYR A 261 12.10 -17.63 -0.31
CA TYR A 261 11.31 -16.92 0.70
C TYR A 261 10.87 -17.86 1.82
N SER A 262 10.66 -17.28 2.98
CA SER A 262 10.02 -17.94 4.13
C SER A 262 8.51 -17.72 4.11
N LEU A 263 7.77 -18.37 5.00
CA LEU A 263 6.33 -18.09 5.17
C LEU A 263 6.03 -16.64 5.61
N LEU A 264 7.04 -15.90 6.05
CA LEU A 264 6.91 -14.46 6.37
C LEU A 264 7.23 -13.54 5.19
N GLU A 265 7.46 -14.08 4.00
CA GLU A 265 7.91 -13.36 2.81
C GLU A 265 7.22 -13.86 1.52
N LEU A 266 5.98 -14.33 1.63
CA LEU A 266 5.24 -14.86 0.47
C LEU A 266 5.11 -13.80 -0.63
N PRO A 267 5.31 -14.18 -1.91
CA PRO A 267 5.22 -13.24 -3.02
C PRO A 267 3.78 -12.82 -3.27
N ARG A 268 3.61 -11.58 -3.74
CA ARG A 268 2.34 -11.06 -4.25
C ARG A 268 2.55 -10.44 -5.62
N TYR A 269 1.52 -10.51 -6.44
CA TYR A 269 1.42 -9.81 -7.71
C TYR A 269 0.46 -8.62 -7.56
N ASP A 270 0.82 -7.49 -8.13
CA ASP A 270 -0.09 -6.36 -8.27
C ASP A 270 -1.17 -6.70 -9.32
N HIS A 271 -2.37 -6.14 -9.14
CA HIS A 271 -3.48 -6.34 -10.08
C HIS A 271 -3.12 -5.94 -11.52
N ALA A 272 -2.31 -4.90 -11.71
CA ALA A 272 -1.86 -4.47 -13.02
C ALA A 272 -0.94 -5.50 -13.70
N GLU A 273 -0.11 -6.20 -12.92
CA GLU A 273 0.73 -7.30 -13.43
C GLU A 273 -0.13 -8.48 -13.88
N ILE A 274 -1.11 -8.88 -13.04
CA ILE A 274 -2.01 -10.00 -13.37
C ILE A 274 -2.83 -9.69 -14.63
N LEU A 275 -3.34 -8.47 -14.78
CA LEU A 275 -4.10 -8.04 -15.97
C LEU A 275 -3.22 -7.95 -17.23
N SER A 276 -1.89 -7.82 -17.06
CA SER A 276 -0.94 -7.83 -18.18
C SER A 276 -0.50 -9.24 -18.62
N PHE A 277 -0.72 -10.27 -17.81
CA PHE A 277 -0.56 -11.67 -18.22
C PHE A 277 -1.67 -11.98 -19.23
N LYS A 278 -1.41 -11.67 -20.51
CA LYS A 278 -2.23 -12.21 -21.60
C LYS A 278 -2.06 -13.72 -21.58
N ASP A 279 -3.17 -14.43 -21.66
CA ASP A 279 -3.15 -15.90 -21.77
C ASP A 279 -2.08 -16.37 -22.76
N PRO A 280 -1.37 -17.48 -22.44
CA PRO A 280 -0.41 -18.08 -23.34
C PRO A 280 -1.05 -18.63 -24.61
#